data_35ce77fb52adf49baa4f2deb96a824e9
#
_entry.id   35ce77fb52adf49baa4f2deb96a824e9
#
_cell.length_a   1.000
_cell.length_b   1.000
_cell.length_c   1.000
_cell.angle_alpha   90.00
_cell.angle_beta   90.00
_cell.angle_gamma   90.00
#
_symmetry.space_group_name_H-M   'P 1'
#
loop_
_entity.id
_entity.type
_entity.pdbx_description
1 polymer ?
#
loop_
_entity_poly.entity_id
_entity_poly.type
_entity_poly.pdbx_seq_one_letter_code
_entity_poly.pdbx_strand_id
1 'polypeptide(L)'
;MFEYYLNLFITAVFIENIALAFFLGMCTFLAISKKIDAAIGLGITVIVVLTITVPINNLIYNNILKEGALAWAGLPDTNLEFVGLISYIGIIAAIVQILEMFLDKYVPVLYNALGVFLPLITVNCAILGGSLFMVERNYFFVESVVYGFGAGTGWALAIVALAGIRERLKYADIPDGLEGLGITFITVGLMCFGFLSFGGISL
;
A
#
# COMPACT_ATOMS: atom_id res chain seq x y z
N MET A 1 -15.54 20.41 4.75
CA MET A 1 -14.40 19.65 5.31
C MET A 1 -14.65 18.15 5.35
N PHE A 2 -15.72 17.68 5.99
CA PHE A 2 -16.03 16.24 6.06
C PHE A 2 -16.22 15.61 4.68
N GLU A 3 -16.96 16.26 3.79
CA GLU A 3 -17.19 15.81 2.41
C GLU A 3 -15.86 15.67 1.62
N TYR A 4 -14.91 16.58 1.81
CA TYR A 4 -13.60 16.53 1.17
C TYR A 4 -12.80 15.30 1.59
N TYR A 5 -12.74 15.01 2.91
CA TYR A 5 -12.02 13.83 3.40
C TYR A 5 -12.70 12.51 3.00
N LEU A 6 -14.04 12.51 2.97
CA LEU A 6 -14.80 11.35 2.51
C LEU A 6 -14.54 11.09 1.01
N ASN A 7 -14.53 12.16 0.20
CA ASN A 7 -14.20 12.08 -1.21
C ASN A 7 -12.77 11.57 -1.42
N LEU A 8 -11.79 12.13 -0.70
CA LEU A 8 -10.39 11.68 -0.74
C LEU A 8 -10.27 10.20 -0.40
N PHE A 9 -10.99 9.74 0.64
CA PHE A 9 -11.00 8.33 1.04
C PHE A 9 -11.59 7.43 -0.05
N ILE A 10 -12.77 7.77 -0.59
CA ILE A 10 -13.43 6.99 -1.64
C ILE A 10 -12.57 6.94 -2.92
N THR A 11 -11.98 8.08 -3.29
CA THR A 11 -11.06 8.16 -4.43
C THR A 11 -9.85 7.24 -4.24
N ALA A 12 -9.23 7.26 -3.07
CA ALA A 12 -8.06 6.41 -2.78
C ALA A 12 -8.41 4.91 -2.75
N VAL A 13 -9.62 4.54 -2.32
CA VAL A 13 -10.05 3.14 -2.24
C VAL A 13 -10.41 2.57 -3.62
N PHE A 14 -11.21 3.31 -4.41
CA PHE A 14 -11.83 2.76 -5.62
C PHE A 14 -11.23 3.32 -6.91
N ILE A 15 -11.06 4.63 -7.03
CA ILE A 15 -10.63 5.27 -8.28
C ILE A 15 -9.13 5.13 -8.47
N GLU A 16 -8.36 5.48 -7.42
CA GLU A 16 -6.90 5.45 -7.41
C GLU A 16 -6.37 4.28 -6.58
N ASN A 17 -6.97 3.12 -6.75
CA ASN A 17 -6.52 1.92 -6.06
C ASN A 17 -5.07 1.61 -6.41
N ILE A 18 -4.18 1.67 -5.40
CA ILE A 18 -2.74 1.48 -5.59
C ILE A 18 -2.40 0.15 -6.26
N ALA A 19 -3.14 -0.94 -5.95
CA ALA A 19 -2.90 -2.25 -6.54
C ALA A 19 -3.38 -2.33 -8.00
N LEU A 20 -4.61 -1.89 -8.28
CA LEU A 20 -5.28 -2.15 -9.55
C LEU A 20 -5.12 -1.02 -10.58
N ALA A 21 -4.97 0.24 -10.13
CA ALA A 21 -4.73 1.36 -11.04
C ALA A 21 -3.24 1.56 -11.35
N PHE A 22 -2.37 1.36 -10.36
CA PHE A 22 -0.93 1.62 -10.50
C PHE A 22 -0.05 0.37 -10.49
N PHE A 23 -0.61 -0.82 -10.31
CA PHE A 23 0.11 -2.09 -10.24
C PHE A 23 1.20 -2.15 -9.16
N LEU A 24 1.03 -1.41 -8.08
CA LEU A 24 2.00 -1.37 -7.00
C LEU A 24 1.75 -2.47 -5.96
N GLY A 25 2.84 -3.06 -5.49
CA GLY A 25 2.77 -4.15 -4.52
C GLY A 25 2.39 -5.51 -5.09
N MET A 26 2.53 -5.72 -6.40
CA MET A 26 2.17 -6.96 -7.08
C MET A 26 2.94 -8.18 -6.58
N CYS A 27 4.18 -8.01 -6.09
CA CYS A 27 4.98 -9.13 -5.57
C CYS A 27 4.28 -9.84 -4.42
N THR A 28 3.85 -9.10 -3.41
CA THR A 28 3.11 -9.63 -2.26
C THR A 28 1.67 -9.98 -2.61
N PHE A 29 1.04 -9.20 -3.48
CA PHE A 29 -0.32 -9.39 -3.97
C PHE A 29 -0.50 -10.77 -4.64
N LEU A 30 0.38 -11.14 -5.56
CA LEU A 30 0.34 -12.42 -6.25
C LEU A 30 0.78 -13.60 -5.38
N ALA A 31 1.79 -13.38 -4.52
CA ALA A 31 2.35 -14.43 -3.67
C ALA A 31 1.35 -14.93 -2.62
N ILE A 32 0.64 -14.01 -1.97
CA ILE A 32 -0.20 -14.31 -0.79
C ILE A 32 -1.65 -14.57 -1.16
N SER A 33 -2.14 -14.13 -2.31
CA SER A 33 -3.53 -14.34 -2.74
C SER A 33 -3.92 -15.79 -2.99
N LYS A 34 -3.06 -16.77 -2.65
CA LYS A 34 -3.37 -18.21 -2.75
C LYS A 34 -4.33 -18.71 -1.67
N LYS A 35 -4.39 -18.03 -0.51
CA LYS A 35 -5.23 -18.36 0.64
C LYS A 35 -5.94 -17.10 1.14
N ILE A 36 -7.25 -17.17 1.35
CA ILE A 36 -8.05 -16.03 1.80
C ILE A 36 -7.61 -15.56 3.19
N ASP A 37 -7.36 -16.45 4.14
CA ASP A 37 -6.96 -16.09 5.50
C ASP A 37 -5.65 -15.30 5.52
N ALA A 38 -4.66 -15.73 4.73
CA ALA A 38 -3.40 -15.03 4.59
C ALA A 38 -3.56 -13.67 3.89
N ALA A 39 -4.45 -13.59 2.89
CA ALA A 39 -4.74 -12.35 2.18
C ALA A 39 -5.43 -11.31 3.10
N ILE A 40 -6.35 -11.73 3.96
CA ILE A 40 -7.00 -10.87 4.95
C ILE A 40 -5.97 -10.38 5.97
N GLY A 41 -5.14 -11.27 6.52
CA GLY A 41 -4.10 -10.91 7.49
C GLY A 41 -3.11 -9.89 6.92
N LEU A 42 -2.63 -10.12 5.70
CA LEU A 42 -1.74 -9.19 5.02
C LEU A 42 -2.44 -7.86 4.71
N GLY A 43 -3.70 -7.91 4.27
CA GLY A 43 -4.49 -6.71 3.99
C GLY A 43 -4.59 -5.80 5.20
N ILE A 44 -4.93 -6.35 6.37
CA ILE A 44 -4.97 -5.60 7.63
C ILE A 44 -3.60 -5.02 7.97
N THR A 45 -2.54 -5.80 7.82
CA THR A 45 -1.17 -5.33 8.08
C THR A 45 -0.79 -4.17 7.18
N VAL A 46 -1.11 -4.23 5.89
CA VAL A 46 -0.85 -3.15 4.93
C VAL A 46 -1.65 -1.89 5.26
N ILE A 47 -2.91 -2.02 5.69
CA ILE A 47 -3.71 -0.87 6.17
C ILE A 47 -3.02 -0.18 7.33
N VAL A 48 -2.60 -0.94 8.35
CA VAL A 48 -1.94 -0.39 9.54
C VAL A 48 -0.61 0.28 9.16
N VAL A 49 0.22 -0.39 8.35
CA VAL A 49 1.51 0.15 7.93
C VAL A 49 1.34 1.43 7.12
N LEU A 50 0.47 1.48 6.10
CA LEU A 50 0.22 2.69 5.31
C LEU A 50 -0.33 3.84 6.15
N THR A 51 -1.25 3.55 7.06
CA THR A 51 -1.84 4.57 7.94
C THR A 51 -0.80 5.22 8.86
N ILE A 52 0.26 4.50 9.22
CA ILE A 52 1.33 5.00 10.09
C ILE A 52 2.46 5.63 9.26
N THR A 53 2.89 4.96 8.19
CA THR A 53 4.08 5.38 7.42
C THR A 53 3.85 6.63 6.59
N VAL A 54 2.68 6.77 5.95
CA VAL A 54 2.41 7.94 5.08
C VAL A 54 2.44 9.24 5.86
N PRO A 55 1.75 9.42 7.01
CA PRO A 55 1.84 10.67 7.77
C PRO A 55 3.21 10.88 8.43
N ILE A 56 3.93 9.83 8.83
CA ILE A 56 5.30 9.99 9.37
C ILE A 56 6.24 10.49 8.27
N ASN A 57 6.15 9.93 7.06
CA ASN A 57 6.91 10.41 5.92
C ASN A 57 6.55 11.86 5.54
N ASN A 58 5.27 12.25 5.70
CA ASN A 58 4.83 13.64 5.52
C ASN A 58 5.51 14.59 6.51
N LEU A 59 5.56 14.22 7.79
CA LEU A 59 6.26 15.03 8.81
C LEU A 59 7.74 15.20 8.47
N ILE A 60 8.40 14.13 8.05
CA ILE A 60 9.83 14.18 7.72
C ILE A 60 10.07 14.99 6.45
N TYR A 61 9.22 14.84 5.43
CA TYR A 61 9.29 15.66 4.24
C TYR A 61 9.19 17.15 4.56
N ASN A 62 8.15 17.53 5.29
CA ASN A 62 7.90 18.95 5.60
C ASN A 62 8.93 19.57 6.57
N ASN A 63 9.53 18.79 7.48
CA ASN A 63 10.44 19.31 8.50
C ASN A 63 11.93 19.18 8.15
N ILE A 64 12.28 18.26 7.20
CA ILE A 64 13.69 17.93 6.94
C ILE A 64 14.04 18.05 5.45
N LEU A 65 13.20 17.49 4.56
CA LEU A 65 13.56 17.32 3.15
C LEU A 65 13.16 18.51 2.27
N LYS A 66 12.09 19.22 2.61
CA LYS A 66 11.59 20.34 1.82
C LYS A 66 12.59 21.49 1.81
N GLU A 67 12.71 22.21 0.70
CA GLU A 67 13.53 23.41 0.60
C GLU A 67 13.19 24.42 1.71
N GLY A 68 14.19 24.89 2.40
CA GLY A 68 14.02 25.80 3.53
C GLY A 68 13.58 25.14 4.85
N ALA A 69 13.32 23.84 4.89
CA ALA A 69 12.95 23.15 6.12
C ALA A 69 14.08 23.19 7.18
N LEU A 70 15.35 23.21 6.75
CA LEU A 70 16.53 23.30 7.62
C LEU A 70 16.94 24.75 7.98
N ALA A 71 16.11 25.75 7.73
CA ALA A 71 16.41 27.15 8.12
C ALA A 71 16.66 27.29 9.63
N TRP A 72 16.01 26.45 10.46
CA TRP A 72 16.25 26.39 11.91
C TRP A 72 17.65 25.86 12.28
N ALA A 73 18.29 25.07 11.40
CA ALA A 73 19.64 24.52 11.59
C ALA A 73 20.74 25.40 10.93
N GLY A 74 20.39 26.57 10.35
CA GLY A 74 21.34 27.49 9.73
C GLY A 74 21.78 27.10 8.30
N LEU A 75 21.08 26.21 7.63
CA LEU A 75 21.35 25.71 6.27
C LEU A 75 20.15 25.95 5.35
N PRO A 76 19.80 27.22 5.01
CA PRO A 76 18.59 27.54 4.26
C PRO A 76 18.63 27.09 2.78
N ASP A 77 19.83 26.93 2.20
CA ASP A 77 20.02 26.65 0.77
C ASP A 77 20.26 25.16 0.45
N THR A 78 20.11 24.26 1.44
CA THR A 78 20.28 22.82 1.21
C THR A 78 18.97 22.17 0.76
N ASN A 79 18.97 21.67 -0.47
CA ASN A 79 17.90 20.86 -0.99
C ASN A 79 18.24 19.37 -0.77
N LEU A 80 17.51 18.71 0.12
CA LEU A 80 17.66 17.28 0.44
C LEU A 80 16.60 16.40 -0.23
N GLU A 81 15.85 16.93 -1.18
CA GLU A 81 14.76 16.21 -1.85
C GLU A 81 15.25 14.94 -2.56
N PHE A 82 16.49 14.96 -3.08
CA PHE A 82 17.11 13.78 -3.71
C PHE A 82 17.35 12.61 -2.73
N VAL A 83 17.46 12.89 -1.43
CA VAL A 83 17.62 11.87 -0.38
C VAL A 83 16.25 11.33 0.07
N GLY A 84 15.16 11.95 -0.37
CA GLY A 84 13.80 11.63 0.05
C GLY A 84 13.46 10.16 -0.13
N LEU A 85 13.75 9.58 -1.29
CA LEU A 85 13.47 8.17 -1.58
C LEU A 85 14.13 7.22 -0.57
N ILE A 86 15.41 7.46 -0.26
CA ILE A 86 16.18 6.64 0.68
C ILE A 86 15.62 6.82 2.10
N SER A 87 15.28 8.04 2.47
CA SER A 87 14.68 8.36 3.77
C SER A 87 13.34 7.64 3.96
N TYR A 88 12.46 7.66 2.96
CA TYR A 88 11.15 6.99 3.03
C TYR A 88 11.31 5.49 3.19
N ILE A 89 12.20 4.85 2.42
CA ILE A 89 12.48 3.41 2.55
C ILE A 89 13.03 3.09 3.95
N GLY A 90 13.95 3.89 4.47
CA GLY A 90 14.52 3.71 5.81
C GLY A 90 13.47 3.79 6.92
N ILE A 91 12.54 4.76 6.82
CA ILE A 91 11.46 4.93 7.78
C ILE A 91 10.45 3.77 7.70
N ILE A 92 10.08 3.36 6.49
CA ILE A 92 9.21 2.21 6.27
C ILE A 92 9.84 0.96 6.89
N ALA A 93 11.14 0.74 6.65
CA ALA A 93 11.88 -0.38 7.23
C ALA A 93 11.84 -0.37 8.76
N ALA A 94 12.09 0.78 9.38
CA ALA A 94 12.06 0.93 10.84
C ALA A 94 10.68 0.64 11.43
N ILE A 95 9.62 1.19 10.82
CA ILE A 95 8.24 0.98 11.28
C ILE A 95 7.81 -0.48 11.12
N VAL A 96 8.12 -1.10 9.99
CA VAL A 96 7.79 -2.51 9.75
C VAL A 96 8.55 -3.42 10.72
N GLN A 97 9.82 -3.12 11.04
CA GLN A 97 10.60 -3.88 12.01
C GLN A 97 9.99 -3.79 13.42
N ILE A 98 9.52 -2.61 13.83
CA ILE A 98 8.82 -2.43 15.10
C ILE A 98 7.50 -3.23 15.09
N LEU A 99 6.76 -3.18 14.00
CA LEU A 99 5.52 -3.92 13.84
C LEU A 99 5.75 -5.44 13.88
N GLU A 100 6.83 -5.92 13.25
CA GLU A 100 7.23 -7.32 13.26
C GLU A 100 7.50 -7.82 14.69
N MET A 101 8.28 -7.06 15.45
CA MET A 101 8.55 -7.39 16.88
C MET A 101 7.26 -7.37 17.72
N PHE A 102 6.34 -6.45 17.40
CA PHE A 102 5.04 -6.38 18.09
C PHE A 102 4.17 -7.60 17.76
N LEU A 103 4.08 -7.99 16.49
CA LEU A 103 3.30 -9.14 16.04
C LEU A 103 3.83 -10.45 16.57
N ASP A 104 5.16 -10.64 16.62
CA ASP A 104 5.80 -11.81 17.18
C ASP A 104 5.43 -12.00 18.65
N LYS A 105 5.41 -10.91 19.42
CA LYS A 105 5.13 -10.95 20.86
C LYS A 105 3.64 -11.08 21.20
N TYR A 106 2.75 -10.40 20.49
CA TYR A 106 1.32 -10.26 20.87
C TYR A 106 0.37 -11.09 20.02
N VAL A 107 0.73 -11.37 18.76
CA VAL A 107 -0.14 -12.08 17.81
C VAL A 107 0.66 -13.14 17.04
N PRO A 108 1.22 -14.15 17.73
CA PRO A 108 2.09 -15.15 17.10
C PRO A 108 1.38 -15.98 16.02
N VAL A 109 0.05 -16.10 16.07
CA VAL A 109 -0.73 -16.82 15.07
C VAL A 109 -0.66 -16.08 13.73
N LEU A 110 -0.82 -14.75 13.73
CA LEU A 110 -0.72 -13.92 12.53
C LEU A 110 0.74 -13.84 12.05
N TYR A 111 1.69 -13.72 12.98
CA TYR A 111 3.11 -13.75 12.66
C TYR A 111 3.51 -15.03 11.91
N ASN A 112 3.12 -16.20 12.42
CA ASN A 112 3.39 -17.47 11.77
C ASN A 112 2.65 -17.66 10.44
N ALA A 113 1.43 -17.10 10.30
CA ALA A 113 0.66 -17.15 9.06
C ALA A 113 1.28 -16.26 7.95
N LEU A 114 1.80 -15.09 8.31
CA LEU A 114 2.49 -14.18 7.41
C LEU A 114 3.94 -14.60 7.14
N GLY A 115 4.61 -15.18 8.14
CA GLY A 115 5.95 -15.78 8.03
C GLY A 115 6.96 -14.92 7.27
N VAL A 116 7.52 -15.50 6.22
CA VAL A 116 8.54 -14.86 5.35
C VAL A 116 8.02 -13.62 4.60
N PHE A 117 6.70 -13.38 4.57
CA PHE A 117 6.11 -12.25 3.85
C PHE A 117 6.15 -10.93 4.64
N LEU A 118 6.39 -10.97 5.96
CA LEU A 118 6.54 -9.76 6.75
C LEU A 118 7.71 -8.87 6.28
N PRO A 119 8.93 -9.38 6.09
CA PRO A 119 10.03 -8.60 5.52
C PRO A 119 9.74 -8.07 4.10
N LEU A 120 8.91 -8.77 3.32
CA LEU A 120 8.47 -8.31 1.99
C LEU A 120 7.57 -7.08 2.06
N ILE A 121 6.93 -6.80 3.20
CA ILE A 121 6.16 -5.57 3.42
C ILE A 121 7.09 -4.35 3.43
N THR A 122 8.29 -4.48 3.97
CA THR A 122 9.29 -3.39 4.03
C THR A 122 9.65 -2.85 2.65
N VAL A 123 9.82 -3.75 1.67
CA VAL A 123 10.16 -3.40 0.28
C VAL A 123 8.92 -3.37 -0.63
N ASN A 124 7.74 -3.26 -0.07
CA ASN A 124 6.49 -3.24 -0.83
C ASN A 124 6.32 -1.92 -1.58
N CYS A 125 6.29 -2.00 -2.90
CA CYS A 125 6.11 -0.83 -3.78
C CYS A 125 4.82 -0.05 -3.49
N ALA A 126 3.76 -0.69 -2.96
CA ALA A 126 2.53 0.00 -2.62
C ALA A 126 2.72 0.97 -1.45
N ILE A 127 3.53 0.60 -0.44
CA ILE A 127 3.79 1.44 0.72
C ILE A 127 4.70 2.61 0.34
N LEU A 128 5.74 2.32 -0.44
CA LEU A 128 6.61 3.36 -0.97
C LEU A 128 5.83 4.30 -1.91
N GLY A 129 5.02 3.74 -2.81
CA GLY A 129 4.18 4.50 -3.73
C GLY A 129 3.19 5.41 -3.01
N GLY A 130 2.56 4.94 -1.92
CA GLY A 130 1.69 5.78 -1.08
C GLY A 130 2.43 6.99 -0.50
N SER A 131 3.68 6.80 -0.05
CA SER A 131 4.51 7.91 0.44
C SER A 131 4.92 8.88 -0.67
N LEU A 132 5.23 8.38 -1.87
CA LEU A 132 5.59 9.23 -3.03
C LEU A 132 4.38 10.04 -3.53
N PHE A 133 3.20 9.42 -3.67
CA PHE A 133 1.98 10.13 -4.07
C PHE A 133 1.56 11.20 -3.06
N MET A 134 1.77 10.96 -1.77
CA MET A 134 1.55 11.96 -0.73
C MET A 134 2.42 13.21 -0.93
N VAL A 135 3.69 13.03 -1.28
CA VAL A 135 4.63 14.14 -1.57
C VAL A 135 4.25 14.84 -2.87
N GLU A 136 4.01 14.09 -3.94
CA GLU A 136 3.65 14.63 -5.26
C GLU A 136 2.38 15.50 -5.21
N ARG A 137 1.39 15.09 -4.41
CA ARG A 137 0.12 15.81 -4.23
C ARG A 137 0.16 16.87 -3.14
N ASN A 138 1.29 17.03 -2.43
CA ASN A 138 1.47 17.99 -1.35
C ASN A 138 0.37 17.90 -0.26
N TYR A 139 0.02 16.70 0.15
CA TYR A 139 -1.00 16.48 1.17
C TYR A 139 -0.56 17.03 2.53
N PHE A 140 -1.51 17.64 3.26
CA PHE A 140 -1.33 18.00 4.65
C PHE A 140 -1.34 16.74 5.54
N PHE A 141 -0.92 16.89 6.78
CA PHE A 141 -0.80 15.76 7.71
C PHE A 141 -2.10 14.95 7.85
N VAL A 142 -3.25 15.62 8.02
CA VAL A 142 -4.56 14.95 8.16
C VAL A 142 -4.96 14.26 6.86
N GLU A 143 -4.73 14.88 5.72
CA GLU A 143 -4.97 14.28 4.40
C GLU A 143 -4.10 13.05 4.18
N SER A 144 -2.86 13.09 4.65
CA SER A 144 -1.93 11.96 4.59
C SER A 144 -2.41 10.75 5.40
N VAL A 145 -3.04 10.99 6.57
CA VAL A 145 -3.66 9.91 7.38
C VAL A 145 -4.85 9.30 6.63
N VAL A 146 -5.76 10.14 6.13
CA VAL A 146 -6.95 9.68 5.40
C VAL A 146 -6.56 8.94 4.12
N TYR A 147 -5.60 9.48 3.38
CA TYR A 147 -5.09 8.88 2.16
C TYR A 147 -4.40 7.54 2.45
N GLY A 148 -3.53 7.46 3.45
CA GLY A 148 -2.85 6.21 3.84
C GLY A 148 -3.83 5.11 4.25
N PHE A 149 -4.86 5.47 5.03
CA PHE A 149 -5.92 4.54 5.42
C PHE A 149 -6.77 4.10 4.20
N GLY A 150 -7.14 5.03 3.33
CA GLY A 150 -7.90 4.74 2.11
C GLY A 150 -7.12 3.84 1.14
N ALA A 151 -5.88 4.19 0.85
CA ALA A 151 -5.00 3.45 -0.04
C ALA A 151 -4.73 2.01 0.48
N GLY A 152 -4.50 1.86 1.79
CA GLY A 152 -4.36 0.55 2.43
C GLY A 152 -5.62 -0.28 2.35
N THR A 153 -6.78 0.34 2.59
CA THR A 153 -8.09 -0.33 2.48
C THR A 153 -8.38 -0.78 1.04
N GLY A 154 -8.10 0.08 0.05
CA GLY A 154 -8.24 -0.26 -1.36
C GLY A 154 -7.37 -1.44 -1.77
N TRP A 155 -6.10 -1.44 -1.34
CA TRP A 155 -5.18 -2.53 -1.60
C TRP A 155 -5.64 -3.85 -0.92
N ALA A 156 -6.12 -3.76 0.32
CA ALA A 156 -6.64 -4.91 1.07
C ALA A 156 -7.90 -5.51 0.41
N LEU A 157 -8.84 -4.68 -0.03
CA LEU A 157 -10.02 -5.13 -0.76
C LEU A 157 -9.63 -5.85 -2.06
N ALA A 158 -8.68 -5.31 -2.80
CA ALA A 158 -8.21 -5.88 -4.05
C ALA A 158 -7.59 -7.28 -3.84
N ILE A 159 -6.72 -7.45 -2.83
CA ILE A 159 -6.08 -8.76 -2.58
C ILE A 159 -7.07 -9.81 -2.09
N VAL A 160 -8.04 -9.44 -1.25
CA VAL A 160 -9.10 -10.34 -0.79
C VAL A 160 -9.99 -10.78 -1.96
N ALA A 161 -10.36 -9.83 -2.83
CA ALA A 161 -11.13 -10.14 -4.04
C ALA A 161 -10.37 -11.12 -4.95
N LEU A 162 -9.08 -10.88 -5.20
CA LEU A 162 -8.24 -11.80 -5.98
C LEU A 162 -8.14 -13.17 -5.33
N ALA A 163 -7.95 -13.23 -4.01
CA ALA A 163 -7.88 -14.50 -3.28
C ALA A 163 -9.17 -15.30 -3.42
N GLY A 164 -10.34 -14.65 -3.32
CA GLY A 164 -11.64 -15.28 -3.53
C GLY A 164 -11.83 -15.81 -4.96
N ILE A 165 -11.41 -15.06 -5.98
CA ILE A 165 -11.43 -15.51 -7.36
C ILE A 165 -10.50 -16.72 -7.56
N ARG A 166 -9.27 -16.66 -7.03
CA ARG A 166 -8.31 -17.77 -7.14
C ARG A 166 -8.79 -19.04 -6.45
N GLU A 167 -9.50 -18.92 -5.35
CA GLU A 167 -10.10 -20.09 -4.69
C GLU A 167 -11.16 -20.76 -5.56
N ARG A 168 -11.96 -19.98 -6.27
CA ARG A 168 -12.93 -20.49 -7.25
C ARG A 168 -12.25 -21.11 -8.47
N LEU A 169 -11.17 -20.51 -8.95
CA LEU A 169 -10.41 -21.00 -10.10
C LEU A 169 -9.76 -22.39 -9.86
N LYS A 170 -9.55 -22.81 -8.62
CA LYS A 170 -9.04 -24.16 -8.31
C LYS A 170 -9.97 -25.29 -8.79
N TYR A 171 -11.25 -24.99 -8.97
CA TYR A 171 -12.27 -25.95 -9.43
C TYR A 171 -12.61 -25.78 -10.91
N ALA A 172 -11.96 -24.88 -11.61
CA ALA A 172 -12.17 -24.63 -13.03
C ALA A 172 -11.20 -25.47 -13.86
N ASP A 173 -11.66 -25.90 -15.04
CA ASP A 173 -10.84 -26.60 -16.03
C ASP A 173 -10.00 -25.54 -16.79
N ILE A 174 -8.74 -25.40 -16.40
CA ILE A 174 -7.82 -24.42 -16.96
C ILE A 174 -6.80 -25.17 -17.84
N PRO A 175 -6.51 -24.69 -19.07
CA PRO A 175 -5.48 -25.26 -19.90
C PRO A 175 -4.11 -25.28 -19.20
N ASP A 176 -3.36 -26.37 -19.32
CA ASP A 176 -2.07 -26.61 -18.63
C ASP A 176 -1.06 -25.46 -18.82
N GLY A 177 -1.07 -24.79 -19.97
CA GLY A 177 -0.18 -23.66 -20.25
C GLY A 177 -0.51 -22.35 -19.53
N LEU A 178 -1.70 -22.22 -18.95
CA LEU A 178 -2.18 -21.04 -18.23
C LEU A 178 -2.31 -21.29 -16.73
N GLU A 179 -2.17 -22.53 -16.30
CA GLU A 179 -2.32 -22.89 -14.89
C GLU A 179 -1.29 -22.17 -14.02
N GLY A 180 -1.74 -21.68 -12.86
CA GLY A 180 -0.92 -20.99 -11.87
C GLY A 180 -0.81 -19.48 -12.09
N LEU A 181 0.36 -18.97 -12.45
CA LEU A 181 0.62 -17.53 -12.60
C LEU A 181 -0.09 -16.93 -13.82
N GLY A 182 -0.19 -17.66 -14.93
CA GLY A 182 -0.79 -17.14 -16.16
C GLY A 182 -2.23 -16.70 -15.96
N ILE A 183 -3.07 -17.60 -15.45
CA ILE A 183 -4.48 -17.29 -15.19
C ILE A 183 -4.64 -16.20 -14.11
N THR A 184 -3.72 -16.16 -13.14
CA THR A 184 -3.75 -15.12 -12.12
C THR A 184 -3.49 -13.73 -12.70
N PHE A 185 -2.52 -13.59 -13.62
CA PHE A 185 -2.26 -12.31 -14.29
C PHE A 185 -3.43 -11.87 -15.18
N ILE A 186 -4.06 -12.81 -15.91
CA ILE A 186 -5.26 -12.51 -16.70
C ILE A 186 -6.39 -12.02 -15.78
N THR A 187 -6.59 -12.70 -14.65
CA THR A 187 -7.60 -12.30 -13.66
C THR A 187 -7.34 -10.90 -13.11
N VAL A 188 -6.09 -10.60 -12.74
CA VAL A 188 -5.73 -9.25 -12.27
C VAL A 188 -5.96 -8.21 -13.36
N GLY A 189 -5.60 -8.49 -14.62
CA GLY A 189 -5.88 -7.61 -15.74
C GLY A 189 -7.39 -7.32 -15.91
N LEU A 190 -8.22 -8.34 -15.81
CA LEU A 190 -9.68 -8.17 -15.84
C LEU A 190 -10.21 -7.37 -14.65
N MET A 191 -9.66 -7.58 -13.46
CA MET A 191 -9.99 -6.79 -12.27
C MET A 191 -9.63 -5.31 -12.47
N CYS A 192 -8.49 -5.01 -13.09
CA CYS A 192 -8.09 -3.64 -13.42
C CYS A 192 -9.08 -2.97 -14.37
N PHE A 193 -9.53 -3.66 -15.42
CA PHE A 193 -10.58 -3.14 -16.29
C PHE A 193 -11.89 -2.87 -15.54
N GLY A 194 -12.27 -3.75 -14.62
CA GLY A 194 -13.43 -3.53 -13.75
C GLY A 194 -13.30 -2.28 -12.90
N PHE A 195 -12.11 -2.05 -12.31
CA PHE A 195 -11.86 -0.86 -11.48
C PHE A 195 -11.71 0.44 -12.28
N LEU A 196 -11.21 0.38 -13.52
CA LEU A 196 -11.17 1.54 -14.42
C LEU A 196 -12.56 2.09 -14.73
N SER A 197 -13.62 1.29 -14.62
CA SER A 197 -14.99 1.76 -14.80
C SER A 197 -15.39 2.80 -13.74
N PHE A 198 -14.80 2.76 -12.55
CA PHE A 198 -14.99 3.78 -11.51
C PHE A 198 -14.27 5.11 -11.81
N GLY A 199 -13.20 5.08 -12.63
CA GLY A 199 -12.45 6.27 -13.02
C GLY A 199 -13.25 7.27 -13.88
N GLY A 200 -14.39 6.87 -14.42
CA GLY A 200 -15.31 7.75 -15.13
C GLY A 200 -16.28 8.51 -14.22
N ILE A 201 -16.28 8.25 -12.93
CA ILE A 201 -17.14 8.91 -11.95
C ILE A 201 -16.37 10.10 -11.39
N SER A 202 -16.68 11.31 -11.86
CA SER A 202 -16.19 12.54 -11.23
C SER A 202 -16.93 12.77 -9.91
N LEU A 203 -16.27 12.51 -8.81
CA LEU A 203 -16.74 12.83 -7.46
C LEU A 203 -16.31 14.24 -7.05
#